data_d943c469e8dbc5dd569c7ef8c8e4fdd9
#
_entry.id   d943c469e8dbc5dd569c7ef8c8e4fdd9
#
_cell.length_a   1.000
_cell.length_b   1.000
_cell.length_c   1.000
_cell.angle_alpha   90.00
_cell.angle_beta   90.00
_cell.angle_gamma   90.00
#
_symmetry.space_group_name_H-M   'P 1'
#
loop_
_entity.id
_entity.type
_entity.pdbx_description
1 polymer ?
#
loop_
_entity_poly.entity_id
_entity_poly.type
_entity_poly.pdbx_seq_one_letter_code
_entity_poly.pdbx_strand_id
1 'polypeptide(L)'
;MLKSLQLQAQMTEEFGACVFDVTLDCEDGAPVGDEAAHAVLVAALARDAAPAARVGVRVHPVDHPAFANDMATIAGEAGHRLTHIMLPKVESVDDVLRAEKTLQGTSAAHLPLQVLIESPAAVHRAFEIAAHPRVQSLSFGLMDFVSAHGGAIPASAMASAGQFTHPLVVRAKLEIASACHAHGKVPSHCVVTEFSDMVAMQAAASRAAREFGYTRMWSIHPAQIRPILEAFGPTQDDIEVASKIIAAAADADWAPISFEGALHDRASFRYYWQVLERAHSTGRSLPAAVCPWFTPSVSLCP
;
A
#
# COMPACT_ATOMS: atom_id res chain seq x y z
N MET A 1 -13.20 9.36 8.09
CA MET A 1 -12.41 10.19 7.14
C MET A 1 -11.64 11.31 7.85
N LEU A 2 -12.27 12.33 8.47
CA LEU A 2 -11.56 13.46 9.12
C LEU A 2 -10.52 13.04 10.17
N LYS A 3 -10.86 12.08 11.05
CA LYS A 3 -9.91 11.57 12.06
C LYS A 3 -8.65 10.97 11.44
N SER A 4 -8.76 10.30 10.29
CA SER A 4 -7.61 9.71 9.60
C SER A 4 -6.71 10.78 8.99
N LEU A 5 -7.28 11.84 8.42
CA LEU A 5 -6.52 12.99 7.91
C LEU A 5 -5.80 13.75 9.03
N GLN A 6 -6.47 13.95 10.18
CA GLN A 6 -5.85 14.55 11.37
C GLN A 6 -4.68 13.70 11.89
N LEU A 7 -4.88 12.37 11.98
CA LEU A 7 -3.82 11.47 12.40
C LEU A 7 -2.64 11.47 11.42
N GLN A 8 -2.92 11.51 10.11
CA GLN A 8 -1.87 11.60 9.09
C GLN A 8 -1.02 12.87 9.29
N ALA A 9 -1.65 14.02 9.52
CA ALA A 9 -0.95 15.28 9.76
C ALA A 9 -0.06 15.20 11.02
N GLN A 10 -0.60 14.70 12.14
CA GLN A 10 0.15 14.51 13.39
C GLN A 10 1.35 13.57 13.21
N MET A 11 1.16 12.45 12.55
CA MET A 11 2.24 11.50 12.34
C MET A 11 3.26 11.99 11.29
N THR A 12 2.84 12.80 10.32
CA THR A 12 3.77 13.44 9.40
C THR A 12 4.71 14.42 10.13
N GLU A 13 4.20 15.16 11.11
CA GLU A 13 5.02 16.01 11.96
C GLU A 13 5.96 15.20 12.85
N GLU A 14 5.45 14.12 13.48
CA GLU A 14 6.24 13.23 14.35
C GLU A 14 7.41 12.55 13.61
N PHE A 15 7.15 12.02 12.41
CA PHE A 15 8.13 11.26 11.64
C PHE A 15 8.98 12.10 10.67
N GLY A 16 8.65 13.38 10.50
CA GLY A 16 9.28 14.22 9.47
C GLY A 16 8.93 13.83 8.03
N ALA A 17 8.05 12.86 7.84
CA ALA A 17 7.61 12.36 6.54
C ALA A 17 6.18 11.82 6.61
N CYS A 18 5.44 11.88 5.50
CA CYS A 18 4.12 11.26 5.41
C CYS A 18 4.26 9.75 5.26
N VAL A 19 4.00 9.01 6.33
CA VAL A 19 4.28 7.56 6.46
C VAL A 19 3.11 6.65 6.07
N PHE A 20 1.92 7.19 5.81
CA PHE A 20 0.77 6.42 5.29
C PHE A 20 -0.15 7.30 4.44
N ASP A 21 -0.86 6.67 3.50
CA ASP A 21 -1.89 7.32 2.69
C ASP A 21 -3.25 7.22 3.38
N VAL A 22 -4.12 8.20 3.19
CA VAL A 22 -5.52 8.13 3.57
C VAL A 22 -6.34 7.94 2.29
N THR A 23 -7.09 6.84 2.20
CA THR A 23 -8.04 6.60 1.11
C THR A 23 -9.45 6.91 1.61
N LEU A 24 -10.06 7.96 1.07
CA LEU A 24 -11.46 8.31 1.35
C LEU A 24 -12.36 7.31 0.60
N ASP A 25 -13.45 6.88 1.24
CA ASP A 25 -14.24 5.75 0.77
C ASP A 25 -15.62 6.17 0.28
N CYS A 26 -15.95 5.77 -0.95
CA CYS A 26 -17.28 5.91 -1.52
C CYS A 26 -18.02 4.58 -1.67
N GLU A 27 -17.40 3.46 -1.27
CA GLU A 27 -17.93 2.11 -1.48
C GLU A 27 -18.39 1.48 -0.15
N ASP A 28 -17.95 0.31 0.22
CA ASP A 28 -18.47 -0.49 1.36
C ASP A 28 -18.40 0.23 2.72
N GLY A 29 -17.51 1.18 2.92
CA GLY A 29 -17.43 2.01 4.13
C GLY A 29 -18.26 3.29 4.09
N ALA A 30 -19.01 3.53 3.01
CA ALA A 30 -19.88 4.69 2.83
C ALA A 30 -21.35 4.37 3.10
N PRO A 31 -22.18 5.36 3.45
CA PRO A 31 -23.63 5.17 3.53
C PRO A 31 -24.23 4.87 2.15
N VAL A 32 -25.18 3.95 2.09
CA VAL A 32 -25.93 3.60 0.88
C VAL A 32 -27.13 4.55 0.70
N GLY A 33 -27.39 4.96 -0.55
CA GLY A 33 -28.61 5.67 -0.95
C GLY A 33 -28.45 7.18 -1.21
N ASP A 34 -27.28 7.74 -0.94
CA ASP A 34 -26.95 9.16 -1.23
C ASP A 34 -25.52 9.30 -1.80
N GLU A 35 -25.21 8.42 -2.74
CA GLU A 35 -23.85 8.30 -3.32
C GLU A 35 -23.39 9.61 -3.95
N ALA A 36 -24.30 10.36 -4.59
CA ALA A 36 -23.93 11.62 -5.24
C ALA A 36 -23.52 12.70 -4.21
N ALA A 37 -24.28 12.86 -3.11
CA ALA A 37 -23.91 13.80 -2.07
C ALA A 37 -22.64 13.36 -1.32
N HIS A 38 -22.46 12.04 -1.17
CA HIS A 38 -21.23 11.51 -0.57
C HIS A 38 -20.00 11.77 -1.45
N ALA A 39 -20.09 11.66 -2.78
CA ALA A 39 -19.04 12.02 -3.71
C ALA A 39 -18.63 13.50 -3.59
N VAL A 40 -19.60 14.41 -3.46
CA VAL A 40 -19.35 15.84 -3.21
C VAL A 40 -18.61 16.06 -1.86
N LEU A 41 -19.04 15.36 -0.80
CA LEU A 41 -18.35 15.42 0.50
C LEU A 41 -16.90 14.93 0.39
N VAL A 42 -16.68 13.82 -0.29
CA VAL A 42 -15.34 13.25 -0.49
C VAL A 42 -14.44 14.21 -1.31
N ALA A 43 -14.97 14.80 -2.38
CA ALA A 43 -14.26 15.81 -3.16
C ALA A 43 -13.87 17.03 -2.30
N ALA A 44 -14.78 17.52 -1.47
CA ALA A 44 -14.51 18.63 -0.54
C ALA A 44 -13.40 18.27 0.46
N LEU A 45 -13.48 17.09 1.10
CA LEU A 45 -12.47 16.61 2.05
C LEU A 45 -11.08 16.45 1.41
N ALA A 46 -11.03 15.95 0.17
CA ALA A 46 -9.77 15.82 -0.57
C ALA A 46 -9.18 17.20 -0.92
N ARG A 47 -10.01 18.13 -1.37
CA ARG A 47 -9.60 19.49 -1.72
C ARG A 47 -9.07 20.26 -0.52
N ASP A 48 -9.72 20.10 0.63
CA ASP A 48 -9.41 20.85 1.86
C ASP A 48 -8.32 20.16 2.72
N ALA A 49 -7.82 18.98 2.30
CA ALA A 49 -6.73 18.31 2.97
C ALA A 49 -5.44 19.15 2.98
N ALA A 50 -4.61 18.98 4.02
CA ALA A 50 -3.34 19.69 4.14
C ALA A 50 -2.45 19.50 2.89
N PRO A 51 -1.65 20.51 2.48
CA PRO A 51 -0.83 20.41 1.26
C PRO A 51 0.11 19.20 1.22
N ALA A 52 0.64 18.79 2.37
CA ALA A 52 1.51 17.61 2.51
C ALA A 52 0.75 16.29 2.65
N ALA A 53 -0.58 16.31 2.73
CA ALA A 53 -1.38 15.11 2.88
C ALA A 53 -1.34 14.25 1.61
N ARG A 54 -1.26 12.94 1.80
CA ARG A 54 -1.35 11.94 0.75
C ARG A 54 -2.73 11.32 0.81
N VAL A 55 -3.62 11.79 -0.06
CA VAL A 55 -5.03 11.42 -0.07
C VAL A 55 -5.37 10.73 -1.39
N GLY A 56 -5.99 9.57 -1.31
CA GLY A 56 -6.62 8.89 -2.43
C GLY A 56 -8.11 8.72 -2.19
N VAL A 57 -8.80 8.13 -3.14
CA VAL A 57 -10.22 7.81 -3.04
C VAL A 57 -10.50 6.41 -3.55
N ARG A 58 -11.31 5.63 -2.81
CA ARG A 58 -11.94 4.41 -3.34
C ARG A 58 -13.30 4.80 -3.88
N VAL A 59 -13.43 4.69 -5.20
CA VAL A 59 -14.69 4.92 -5.93
C VAL A 59 -15.55 3.65 -5.94
N HIS A 60 -16.79 3.72 -6.41
CA HIS A 60 -17.60 2.53 -6.66
C HIS A 60 -16.99 1.64 -7.75
N PRO A 61 -17.37 0.33 -7.82
CA PRO A 61 -16.96 -0.56 -8.90
C PRO A 61 -17.32 -0.01 -10.28
N VAL A 62 -16.54 -0.34 -11.30
CA VAL A 62 -16.72 0.20 -12.67
C VAL A 62 -18.09 -0.10 -13.30
N ASP A 63 -18.77 -1.13 -12.83
CA ASP A 63 -20.15 -1.51 -13.24
C ASP A 63 -21.24 -0.90 -12.37
N HIS A 64 -20.87 -0.23 -11.26
CA HIS A 64 -21.85 0.40 -10.38
C HIS A 64 -22.43 1.69 -11.00
N PRO A 65 -23.75 1.96 -10.88
CA PRO A 65 -24.36 3.18 -11.45
C PRO A 65 -23.72 4.49 -10.98
N ALA A 66 -23.20 4.56 -9.76
CA ALA A 66 -22.56 5.75 -9.20
C ALA A 66 -21.12 5.97 -9.71
N PHE A 67 -20.47 4.98 -10.34
CA PHE A 67 -19.07 5.07 -10.74
C PHE A 67 -18.76 6.31 -11.61
N ALA A 68 -19.57 6.54 -12.63
CA ALA A 68 -19.36 7.67 -13.54
C ALA A 68 -19.51 9.02 -12.80
N ASN A 69 -20.46 9.11 -11.86
CA ASN A 69 -20.64 10.30 -11.04
C ASN A 69 -19.47 10.52 -10.06
N ASP A 70 -18.98 9.46 -9.41
CA ASP A 70 -17.80 9.55 -8.54
C ASP A 70 -16.60 10.10 -9.30
N MET A 71 -16.33 9.53 -10.47
CA MET A 71 -15.19 9.93 -11.30
C MET A 71 -15.34 11.38 -11.78
N ALA A 72 -16.53 11.78 -12.22
CA ALA A 72 -16.77 13.15 -12.69
C ALA A 72 -16.64 14.17 -11.53
N THR A 73 -17.26 13.87 -10.38
CA THR A 73 -17.28 14.78 -9.24
C THR A 73 -15.90 14.84 -8.57
N ILE A 74 -15.34 13.68 -8.18
CA ILE A 74 -14.12 13.65 -7.37
C ILE A 74 -12.90 13.95 -8.21
N ALA A 75 -12.74 13.28 -9.36
CA ALA A 75 -11.61 13.53 -10.24
C ALA A 75 -11.67 14.89 -10.93
N GLY A 76 -12.88 15.40 -11.21
CA GLY A 76 -13.09 16.75 -11.77
C GLY A 76 -12.73 17.86 -10.79
N GLU A 77 -13.24 17.79 -9.54
CA GLU A 77 -13.11 18.85 -8.57
C GLU A 77 -11.84 18.79 -7.71
N ALA A 78 -11.38 17.58 -7.38
CA ALA A 78 -10.28 17.35 -6.45
C ALA A 78 -9.09 16.57 -7.04
N GLY A 79 -9.12 16.18 -8.31
CA GLY A 79 -8.10 15.32 -8.92
C GLY A 79 -6.67 15.83 -8.76
N HIS A 80 -6.46 17.13 -8.79
CA HIS A 80 -5.14 17.76 -8.58
C HIS A 80 -4.59 17.62 -7.15
N ARG A 81 -5.44 17.20 -6.19
CA ARG A 81 -5.10 17.00 -4.78
C ARG A 81 -4.91 15.53 -4.43
N LEU A 82 -5.37 14.64 -5.30
CA LEU A 82 -5.30 13.21 -5.06
C LEU A 82 -3.94 12.63 -5.44
N THR A 83 -3.55 11.58 -4.74
CA THR A 83 -2.33 10.80 -5.02
C THR A 83 -2.64 9.52 -5.81
N HIS A 84 -3.85 9.00 -5.73
CA HIS A 84 -4.28 7.78 -6.42
C HIS A 84 -5.82 7.67 -6.46
N ILE A 85 -6.31 6.88 -7.38
CA ILE A 85 -7.68 6.36 -7.38
C ILE A 85 -7.64 4.86 -7.09
N MET A 86 -8.47 4.39 -6.17
CA MET A 86 -8.60 2.97 -5.87
C MET A 86 -9.88 2.41 -6.49
N LEU A 87 -9.70 1.32 -7.24
CA LEU A 87 -10.76 0.60 -7.92
C LEU A 87 -11.08 -0.68 -7.15
N PRO A 88 -12.29 -0.81 -6.57
CA PRO A 88 -12.73 -2.04 -5.96
C PRO A 88 -13.27 -3.02 -7.02
N LYS A 89 -13.36 -4.28 -6.68
CA LYS A 89 -14.05 -5.35 -7.44
C LYS A 89 -13.61 -5.44 -8.91
N VAL A 90 -12.32 -5.22 -9.15
CA VAL A 90 -11.73 -5.35 -10.49
C VAL A 90 -11.58 -6.83 -10.83
N GLU A 91 -12.15 -7.25 -11.95
CA GLU A 91 -12.12 -8.64 -12.42
C GLU A 91 -11.12 -8.86 -13.56
N SER A 92 -10.74 -7.80 -14.27
CA SER A 92 -9.87 -7.90 -15.45
C SER A 92 -9.16 -6.58 -15.78
N VAL A 93 -8.24 -6.63 -16.73
CA VAL A 93 -7.59 -5.43 -17.32
C VAL A 93 -8.62 -4.51 -17.97
N ASP A 94 -9.73 -5.04 -18.52
CA ASP A 94 -10.77 -4.22 -19.14
C ASP A 94 -11.40 -3.24 -18.14
N ASP A 95 -11.55 -3.62 -16.88
CA ASP A 95 -12.04 -2.71 -15.84
C ASP A 95 -11.06 -1.57 -15.58
N VAL A 96 -9.76 -1.87 -15.59
CA VAL A 96 -8.70 -0.86 -15.46
C VAL A 96 -8.74 0.10 -16.66
N LEU A 97 -8.88 -0.42 -17.87
CA LEU A 97 -9.00 0.39 -19.11
C LEU A 97 -10.26 1.27 -19.10
N ARG A 98 -11.39 0.76 -18.61
CA ARG A 98 -12.63 1.54 -18.46
C ARG A 98 -12.43 2.69 -17.48
N ALA A 99 -11.81 2.45 -16.34
CA ALA A 99 -11.50 3.49 -15.36
C ALA A 99 -10.52 4.53 -15.94
N GLU A 100 -9.46 4.09 -16.60
CA GLU A 100 -8.51 4.99 -17.26
C GLU A 100 -9.20 5.89 -18.30
N LYS A 101 -10.06 5.33 -19.13
CA LYS A 101 -10.84 6.08 -20.12
C LYS A 101 -11.72 7.15 -19.47
N THR A 102 -12.34 6.83 -18.33
CA THR A 102 -13.20 7.77 -17.61
C THR A 102 -12.40 8.93 -16.99
N LEU A 103 -11.13 8.70 -16.63
CA LEU A 103 -10.23 9.75 -16.12
C LEU A 103 -9.70 10.68 -17.21
N GLN A 104 -9.75 10.29 -18.47
CA GLN A 104 -9.26 11.13 -19.58
C GLN A 104 -10.00 12.47 -19.62
N GLY A 105 -9.24 13.56 -19.71
CA GLY A 105 -9.78 14.91 -19.71
C GLY A 105 -10.09 15.51 -18.33
N THR A 106 -9.91 14.74 -17.24
CA THR A 106 -10.00 15.27 -15.86
C THR A 106 -8.63 15.70 -15.33
N SER A 107 -8.62 16.45 -14.21
CA SER A 107 -7.39 16.80 -13.51
C SER A 107 -6.67 15.59 -12.89
N ALA A 108 -7.36 14.44 -12.76
CA ALA A 108 -6.85 13.18 -12.27
C ALA A 108 -6.31 12.23 -13.37
N ALA A 109 -6.29 12.67 -14.64
CA ALA A 109 -5.89 11.83 -15.77
C ALA A 109 -4.49 11.21 -15.64
N HIS A 110 -3.61 11.80 -14.86
CA HIS A 110 -2.23 11.33 -14.61
C HIS A 110 -2.09 10.40 -13.40
N LEU A 111 -3.12 10.27 -12.55
CA LEU A 111 -3.02 9.55 -11.29
C LEU A 111 -2.85 8.04 -11.49
N PRO A 112 -2.03 7.38 -10.67
CA PRO A 112 -1.95 5.94 -10.63
C PRO A 112 -3.26 5.33 -10.11
N LEU A 113 -3.52 4.09 -10.54
CA LEU A 113 -4.63 3.28 -10.06
C LEU A 113 -4.12 2.27 -9.03
N GLN A 114 -4.79 2.19 -7.91
CA GLN A 114 -4.67 1.09 -6.95
C GLN A 114 -5.87 0.18 -7.12
N VAL A 115 -5.65 -1.12 -7.15
CA VAL A 115 -6.68 -2.10 -7.50
C VAL A 115 -6.92 -3.05 -6.34
N LEU A 116 -8.18 -3.31 -6.00
CA LEU A 116 -8.57 -4.39 -5.11
C LEU A 116 -8.78 -5.68 -5.89
N ILE A 117 -8.08 -6.73 -5.47
CA ILE A 117 -8.24 -8.10 -5.95
C ILE A 117 -9.01 -8.86 -4.88
N GLU A 118 -10.26 -9.18 -5.17
CA GLU A 118 -11.20 -9.66 -4.15
C GLU A 118 -12.17 -10.74 -4.65
N SER A 119 -11.82 -11.38 -5.77
CA SER A 119 -12.51 -12.57 -6.28
C SER A 119 -11.52 -13.64 -6.74
N PRO A 120 -11.95 -14.92 -6.84
CA PRO A 120 -11.12 -15.98 -7.41
C PRO A 120 -10.68 -15.71 -8.85
N ALA A 121 -11.54 -15.08 -9.66
CA ALA A 121 -11.25 -14.73 -11.04
C ALA A 121 -10.20 -13.60 -11.13
N ALA A 122 -10.32 -12.57 -10.30
CA ALA A 122 -9.35 -11.49 -10.20
C ALA A 122 -7.97 -12.00 -9.73
N VAL A 123 -7.93 -12.91 -8.74
CA VAL A 123 -6.67 -13.56 -8.31
C VAL A 123 -6.00 -14.29 -9.47
N HIS A 124 -6.78 -15.03 -10.28
CA HIS A 124 -6.25 -15.71 -11.47
C HIS A 124 -5.64 -14.73 -12.50
N ARG A 125 -6.19 -13.52 -12.60
CA ARG A 125 -5.72 -12.49 -13.54
C ARG A 125 -4.80 -11.44 -12.91
N ALA A 126 -4.34 -11.67 -11.68
CA ALA A 126 -3.54 -10.67 -10.94
C ALA A 126 -2.27 -10.25 -11.70
N PHE A 127 -1.61 -11.17 -12.43
CA PHE A 127 -0.43 -10.84 -13.24
C PHE A 127 -0.76 -9.94 -14.44
N GLU A 128 -1.87 -10.18 -15.14
CA GLU A 128 -2.31 -9.33 -16.24
C GLU A 128 -2.68 -7.92 -15.73
N ILE A 129 -3.41 -7.85 -14.63
CA ILE A 129 -3.81 -6.59 -14.01
C ILE A 129 -2.57 -5.82 -13.53
N ALA A 130 -1.62 -6.49 -12.87
CA ALA A 130 -0.37 -5.89 -12.42
C ALA A 130 0.51 -5.39 -13.58
N ALA A 131 0.48 -6.04 -14.73
CA ALA A 131 1.25 -5.63 -15.91
C ALA A 131 0.81 -4.27 -16.48
N HIS A 132 -0.43 -3.82 -16.19
CA HIS A 132 -0.94 -2.57 -16.73
C HIS A 132 -0.15 -1.36 -16.18
N PRO A 133 0.34 -0.45 -17.05
CA PRO A 133 1.26 0.63 -16.63
C PRO A 133 0.66 1.59 -15.60
N ARG A 134 -0.66 1.83 -15.66
CA ARG A 134 -1.37 2.70 -14.71
C ARG A 134 -1.58 2.07 -13.34
N VAL A 135 -1.51 0.76 -13.22
CA VAL A 135 -1.63 0.07 -11.94
C VAL A 135 -0.36 0.29 -11.12
N GLN A 136 -0.50 0.84 -9.93
CA GLN A 136 0.60 1.06 -8.98
C GLN A 136 0.64 -0.03 -7.93
N SER A 137 -0.52 -0.50 -7.47
CA SER A 137 -0.65 -1.40 -6.34
C SER A 137 -1.81 -2.36 -6.54
N LEU A 138 -1.64 -3.61 -6.10
CA LEU A 138 -2.74 -4.55 -5.89
C LEU A 138 -2.95 -4.74 -4.40
N SER A 139 -4.18 -4.54 -3.94
CA SER A 139 -4.61 -4.77 -2.57
C SER A 139 -5.49 -6.01 -2.50
N PHE A 140 -5.32 -6.84 -1.47
CA PHE A 140 -6.15 -8.01 -1.28
C PHE A 140 -7.43 -7.67 -0.51
N GLY A 141 -8.60 -7.90 -1.11
CA GLY A 141 -9.92 -7.76 -0.47
C GLY A 141 -10.39 -9.09 0.10
N LEU A 142 -9.94 -9.42 1.32
CA LEU A 142 -10.15 -10.74 1.96
C LEU A 142 -11.64 -11.07 2.17
N MET A 143 -12.44 -10.07 2.58
CA MET A 143 -13.85 -10.30 2.96
C MET A 143 -14.68 -10.71 1.73
N ASP A 144 -14.56 -9.94 0.66
CA ASP A 144 -15.24 -10.23 -0.60
C ASP A 144 -14.71 -11.51 -1.25
N PHE A 145 -13.39 -11.74 -1.18
CA PHE A 145 -12.79 -12.99 -1.66
C PHE A 145 -13.37 -14.22 -0.97
N VAL A 146 -13.52 -14.20 0.35
CA VAL A 146 -14.16 -15.31 1.10
C VAL A 146 -15.63 -15.43 0.74
N SER A 147 -16.34 -14.31 0.66
CA SER A 147 -17.76 -14.26 0.28
C SER A 147 -18.00 -14.83 -1.12
N ALA A 148 -17.16 -14.52 -2.09
CA ALA A 148 -17.23 -15.00 -3.47
C ALA A 148 -17.11 -16.53 -3.61
N HIS A 149 -16.68 -17.23 -2.56
CA HIS A 149 -16.61 -18.71 -2.55
C HIS A 149 -17.90 -19.39 -2.10
N GLY A 150 -19.01 -18.66 -1.90
CA GLY A 150 -20.32 -19.24 -1.63
C GLY A 150 -20.38 -20.11 -0.36
N GLY A 151 -19.61 -19.78 0.66
CA GLY A 151 -19.54 -20.54 1.92
C GLY A 151 -18.57 -21.73 1.91
N ALA A 152 -17.83 -21.97 0.84
CA ALA A 152 -16.83 -23.03 0.79
C ALA A 152 -15.58 -22.71 1.63
N ILE A 153 -15.34 -21.44 1.92
CA ILE A 153 -14.31 -20.98 2.86
C ILE A 153 -15.01 -20.62 4.18
N PRO A 154 -14.56 -21.18 5.32
CA PRO A 154 -15.19 -20.88 6.61
C PRO A 154 -14.90 -19.45 7.06
N ALA A 155 -15.82 -18.84 7.82
CA ALA A 155 -15.66 -17.49 8.35
C ALA A 155 -14.35 -17.30 9.18
N SER A 156 -13.85 -18.36 9.82
CA SER A 156 -12.59 -18.32 10.55
C SER A 156 -11.37 -17.98 9.67
N ALA A 157 -11.46 -18.16 8.35
CA ALA A 157 -10.41 -17.76 7.42
C ALA A 157 -10.26 -16.24 7.28
N MET A 158 -11.26 -15.45 7.72
CA MET A 158 -11.19 -13.99 7.76
C MET A 158 -10.52 -13.46 9.02
N ALA A 159 -10.44 -14.25 10.09
CA ALA A 159 -9.77 -13.88 11.33
C ALA A 159 -8.25 -13.78 11.14
N SER A 160 -7.58 -13.02 12.02
CA SER A 160 -6.14 -12.74 11.95
C SER A 160 -5.26 -13.99 11.88
N ALA A 161 -5.63 -15.08 12.52
CA ALA A 161 -4.91 -16.37 12.44
C ALA A 161 -5.28 -17.15 11.16
N GLY A 162 -6.58 -17.23 10.83
CA GLY A 162 -7.10 -18.05 9.73
C GLY A 162 -6.66 -17.56 8.36
N GLN A 163 -6.53 -16.25 8.18
CA GLN A 163 -6.11 -15.65 6.91
C GLN A 163 -4.67 -16.01 6.49
N PHE A 164 -3.88 -16.60 7.38
CA PHE A 164 -2.52 -17.08 7.10
C PHE A 164 -2.40 -18.61 7.07
N THR A 165 -3.50 -19.33 7.24
CA THR A 165 -3.49 -20.79 7.30
C THR A 165 -4.45 -21.45 6.32
N HIS A 166 -5.54 -20.76 5.93
CA HIS A 166 -6.49 -21.32 4.97
C HIS A 166 -5.88 -21.38 3.56
N PRO A 167 -5.80 -22.59 2.91
CA PRO A 167 -5.03 -22.75 1.68
C PRO A 167 -5.40 -21.81 0.53
N LEU A 168 -6.70 -21.58 0.29
CA LEU A 168 -7.15 -20.66 -0.78
C LEU A 168 -6.81 -19.20 -0.50
N VAL A 169 -6.88 -18.79 0.77
CA VAL A 169 -6.50 -17.42 1.18
C VAL A 169 -4.99 -17.21 1.08
N VAL A 170 -4.20 -18.20 1.53
CA VAL A 170 -2.74 -18.19 1.41
C VAL A 170 -2.33 -18.14 -0.06
N ARG A 171 -2.94 -18.96 -0.92
CA ARG A 171 -2.69 -18.93 -2.37
C ARG A 171 -2.96 -17.55 -2.94
N ALA A 172 -4.12 -16.95 -2.65
CA ALA A 172 -4.47 -15.63 -3.17
C ALA A 172 -3.44 -14.57 -2.75
N LYS A 173 -3.01 -14.58 -1.50
CA LYS A 173 -1.97 -13.67 -0.99
C LYS A 173 -0.64 -13.82 -1.74
N LEU A 174 -0.19 -15.06 -1.96
CA LEU A 174 1.05 -15.34 -2.66
C LEU A 174 0.98 -14.95 -4.15
N GLU A 175 -0.14 -15.23 -4.83
CA GLU A 175 -0.37 -14.83 -6.23
C GLU A 175 -0.32 -13.30 -6.39
N ILE A 176 -1.03 -12.56 -5.55
CA ILE A 176 -1.08 -11.09 -5.58
C ILE A 176 0.32 -10.50 -5.33
N ALA A 177 1.03 -10.98 -4.29
CA ALA A 177 2.36 -10.50 -3.99
C ALA A 177 3.34 -10.81 -5.14
N SER A 178 3.30 -12.03 -5.69
CA SER A 178 4.13 -12.45 -6.81
C SER A 178 3.86 -11.62 -8.07
N ALA A 179 2.60 -11.36 -8.39
CA ALA A 179 2.21 -10.51 -9.52
C ALA A 179 2.75 -9.08 -9.37
N CYS A 180 2.63 -8.51 -8.17
CA CYS A 180 3.18 -7.18 -7.89
C CYS A 180 4.69 -7.15 -8.08
N HIS A 181 5.43 -8.08 -7.47
CA HIS A 181 6.89 -8.11 -7.58
C HIS A 181 7.37 -8.36 -9.01
N ALA A 182 6.68 -9.21 -9.78
CA ALA A 182 7.01 -9.48 -11.18
C ALA A 182 6.95 -8.22 -12.05
N HIS A 183 6.06 -7.29 -11.73
CA HIS A 183 5.82 -6.07 -12.52
C HIS A 183 6.26 -4.77 -11.81
N GLY A 184 7.02 -4.87 -10.72
CA GLY A 184 7.50 -3.70 -9.96
C GLY A 184 6.37 -2.89 -9.33
N LYS A 185 5.26 -3.56 -8.95
CA LYS A 185 4.10 -2.95 -8.30
C LYS A 185 4.15 -3.19 -6.79
N VAL A 186 3.29 -2.49 -6.06
CA VAL A 186 3.24 -2.53 -4.60
C VAL A 186 2.16 -3.51 -4.12
N PRO A 187 2.52 -4.64 -3.47
CA PRO A 187 1.54 -5.52 -2.85
C PRO A 187 1.05 -4.92 -1.53
N SER A 188 -0.27 -4.71 -1.42
CA SER A 188 -0.94 -4.20 -0.23
C SER A 188 -1.77 -5.29 0.44
N HIS A 189 -1.43 -5.64 1.69
CA HIS A 189 -2.10 -6.68 2.44
C HIS A 189 -3.51 -6.25 2.87
N CYS A 190 -4.39 -7.25 3.06
CA CYS A 190 -5.75 -7.04 3.53
C CYS A 190 -5.79 -6.52 4.97
N VAL A 191 -6.97 -6.10 5.39
CA VAL A 191 -7.26 -5.63 6.74
C VAL A 191 -7.19 -6.74 7.78
N VAL A 192 -7.03 -6.36 9.04
CA VAL A 192 -7.29 -7.17 10.24
C VAL A 192 -8.51 -6.57 10.92
N THR A 193 -9.54 -7.39 11.11
CA THR A 193 -10.83 -6.92 11.64
C THR A 193 -10.86 -6.85 13.17
N GLU A 194 -9.96 -7.56 13.86
CA GLU A 194 -9.81 -7.56 15.31
C GLU A 194 -9.06 -6.30 15.78
N PHE A 195 -9.70 -5.13 15.68
CA PHE A 195 -9.07 -3.84 15.97
C PHE A 195 -8.80 -3.57 17.46
N SER A 196 -9.30 -4.39 18.37
CA SER A 196 -9.03 -4.31 19.82
C SER A 196 -7.87 -5.20 20.28
N ASP A 197 -7.44 -6.17 19.47
CA ASP A 197 -6.31 -7.04 19.74
C ASP A 197 -5.05 -6.58 18.99
N MET A 198 -4.29 -5.70 19.62
CA MET A 198 -3.07 -5.15 19.04
C MET A 198 -1.95 -6.19 18.90
N VAL A 199 -1.93 -7.24 19.72
CA VAL A 199 -0.94 -8.32 19.61
C VAL A 199 -1.21 -9.15 18.35
N ALA A 200 -2.46 -9.55 18.13
CA ALA A 200 -2.86 -10.25 16.90
C ALA A 200 -2.64 -9.37 15.68
N MET A 201 -2.92 -8.06 15.77
CA MET A 201 -2.69 -7.09 14.69
C MET A 201 -1.19 -7.01 14.34
N GLN A 202 -0.33 -6.85 15.32
CA GLN A 202 1.13 -6.79 15.13
C GLN A 202 1.68 -8.09 14.51
N ALA A 203 1.21 -9.23 15.01
CA ALA A 203 1.60 -10.54 14.48
C ALA A 203 1.17 -10.70 13.02
N ALA A 204 -0.07 -10.31 12.67
CA ALA A 204 -0.56 -10.37 11.31
C ALA A 204 0.24 -9.44 10.37
N ALA A 205 0.51 -8.21 10.78
CA ALA A 205 1.32 -7.27 10.01
C ALA A 205 2.75 -7.77 9.80
N SER A 206 3.38 -8.33 10.83
CA SER A 206 4.73 -8.91 10.76
C SER A 206 4.78 -10.10 9.80
N ARG A 207 3.78 -10.99 9.86
CA ARG A 207 3.68 -12.13 8.92
C ARG A 207 3.48 -11.66 7.48
N ALA A 208 2.59 -10.68 7.26
CA ALA A 208 2.37 -10.11 5.94
C ALA A 208 3.68 -9.57 5.32
N ALA A 209 4.44 -8.80 6.10
CA ALA A 209 5.69 -8.20 5.66
C ALA A 209 6.82 -9.22 5.45
N ARG A 210 7.01 -10.16 6.39
CA ARG A 210 8.20 -11.01 6.45
C ARG A 210 8.03 -12.37 5.79
N GLU A 211 6.80 -12.94 5.79
CA GLU A 211 6.54 -14.27 5.25
C GLU A 211 5.87 -14.21 3.86
N PHE A 212 5.06 -13.18 3.59
CA PHE A 212 4.25 -13.09 2.38
C PHE A 212 4.72 -12.01 1.38
N GLY A 213 5.77 -11.26 1.70
CA GLY A 213 6.38 -10.30 0.78
C GLY A 213 5.55 -9.04 0.52
N TYR A 214 4.60 -8.71 1.39
CA TYR A 214 3.84 -7.46 1.30
C TYR A 214 4.69 -6.27 1.75
N THR A 215 4.48 -5.12 1.14
CA THR A 215 5.20 -3.89 1.46
C THR A 215 4.27 -2.77 1.95
N ARG A 216 2.96 -3.01 1.91
CA ARG A 216 1.89 -2.16 2.45
C ARG A 216 0.82 -3.03 3.10
N MET A 217 0.00 -2.38 3.93
CA MET A 217 -1.16 -3.02 4.54
C MET A 217 -2.29 -2.01 4.70
N TRP A 218 -3.50 -2.45 4.49
CA TRP A 218 -4.68 -1.64 4.70
C TRP A 218 -5.08 -1.64 6.17
N SER A 219 -5.48 -0.47 6.68
CA SER A 219 -6.00 -0.25 8.03
C SER A 219 -7.44 0.23 7.95
N ILE A 220 -8.29 -0.26 8.86
CA ILE A 220 -9.68 0.18 9.05
C ILE A 220 -9.87 0.96 10.36
N HIS A 221 -8.83 1.06 11.18
CA HIS A 221 -8.91 1.77 12.45
C HIS A 221 -7.60 2.52 12.75
N PRO A 222 -7.66 3.77 13.26
CA PRO A 222 -6.48 4.58 13.57
C PRO A 222 -5.44 3.89 14.46
N ALA A 223 -5.88 3.08 15.45
CA ALA A 223 -4.97 2.36 16.34
C ALA A 223 -4.08 1.33 15.64
N GLN A 224 -4.45 0.87 14.43
CA GLN A 224 -3.69 -0.09 13.65
C GLN A 224 -2.49 0.52 12.92
N ILE A 225 -2.48 1.83 12.67
CA ILE A 225 -1.49 2.51 11.83
C ILE A 225 -0.08 2.29 12.39
N ARG A 226 0.14 2.60 13.69
CA ARG A 226 1.47 2.49 14.31
C ARG A 226 2.00 1.05 14.32
N PRO A 227 1.26 0.02 14.76
CA PRO A 227 1.69 -1.37 14.64
C PRO A 227 2.03 -1.81 13.21
N ILE A 228 1.28 -1.33 12.20
CA ILE A 228 1.59 -1.60 10.80
C ILE A 228 2.93 -0.99 10.41
N LEU A 229 3.15 0.29 10.72
CA LEU A 229 4.41 0.98 10.41
C LEU A 229 5.62 0.30 11.05
N GLU A 230 5.47 -0.15 12.30
CA GLU A 230 6.52 -0.89 13.01
C GLU A 230 6.84 -2.23 12.34
N ALA A 231 5.79 -2.98 11.93
CA ALA A 231 5.95 -4.30 11.32
C ALA A 231 6.53 -4.25 9.89
N PHE A 232 6.17 -3.23 9.11
CA PHE A 232 6.60 -3.08 7.72
C PHE A 232 7.89 -2.29 7.56
N GLY A 233 8.30 -1.53 8.58
CA GLY A 233 9.58 -0.83 8.57
C GLY A 233 10.76 -1.76 8.86
N PRO A 234 11.97 -1.44 8.36
CA PRO A 234 13.18 -2.15 8.76
C PRO A 234 13.42 -1.97 10.26
N THR A 235 13.93 -3.00 10.93
CA THR A 235 14.38 -2.88 12.32
C THR A 235 15.67 -2.08 12.39
N GLN A 236 16.05 -1.62 13.61
CA GLN A 236 17.33 -0.95 13.80
C GLN A 236 18.50 -1.86 13.41
N ASP A 237 18.41 -3.15 13.78
CA ASP A 237 19.42 -4.15 13.41
C ASP A 237 19.53 -4.33 11.90
N ASP A 238 18.39 -4.38 11.18
CA ASP A 238 18.37 -4.47 9.72
C ASP A 238 19.09 -3.25 9.09
N ILE A 239 18.86 -2.06 9.63
CA ILE A 239 19.49 -0.81 9.17
C ILE A 239 21.00 -0.82 9.43
N GLU A 240 21.42 -1.25 10.61
CA GLU A 240 22.82 -1.32 10.97
C GLU A 240 23.61 -2.31 10.11
N VAL A 241 23.07 -3.51 9.92
CA VAL A 241 23.68 -4.54 9.06
C VAL A 241 23.74 -4.04 7.61
N ALA A 242 22.63 -3.50 7.10
CA ALA A 242 22.58 -2.93 5.75
C ALA A 242 23.63 -1.81 5.56
N SER A 243 23.74 -0.91 6.54
CA SER A 243 24.74 0.17 6.52
C SER A 243 26.18 -0.34 6.42
N LYS A 244 26.54 -1.32 7.26
CA LYS A 244 27.89 -1.89 7.28
C LYS A 244 28.23 -2.55 5.94
N ILE A 245 27.29 -3.33 5.38
CA ILE A 245 27.48 -4.03 4.10
C ILE A 245 27.61 -3.03 2.95
N ILE A 246 26.74 -2.03 2.89
CA ILE A 246 26.78 -1.03 1.79
C ILE A 246 28.01 -0.13 1.90
N ALA A 247 28.43 0.27 3.11
CA ALA A 247 29.67 1.02 3.30
C ALA A 247 30.89 0.20 2.86
N ALA A 248 31.00 -1.06 3.28
CA ALA A 248 32.09 -1.94 2.87
C ALA A 248 32.09 -2.22 1.35
N ALA A 249 30.93 -2.32 0.72
CA ALA A 249 30.79 -2.46 -0.73
C ALA A 249 31.31 -1.20 -1.46
N ALA A 250 31.00 -0.01 -0.95
CA ALA A 250 31.49 1.25 -1.52
C ALA A 250 33.01 1.37 -1.38
N ASP A 251 33.57 1.02 -0.22
CA ASP A 251 35.04 1.00 0.01
C ASP A 251 35.75 0.01 -0.91
N ALA A 252 35.10 -1.06 -1.34
CA ALA A 252 35.59 -2.06 -2.28
C ALA A 252 35.26 -1.74 -3.75
N ASP A 253 34.84 -0.53 -4.07
CA ASP A 253 34.41 -0.10 -5.43
C ASP A 253 33.34 -1.06 -6.01
N TRP A 254 32.39 -1.48 -5.15
CA TRP A 254 31.28 -2.39 -5.47
C TRP A 254 31.70 -3.80 -5.95
N ALA A 255 32.94 -4.19 -5.72
CA ALA A 255 33.39 -5.56 -5.89
C ALA A 255 32.74 -6.48 -4.82
N PRO A 256 32.67 -7.81 -5.08
CA PRO A 256 32.22 -8.75 -4.06
C PRO A 256 33.04 -8.65 -2.77
N ILE A 257 32.37 -8.65 -1.62
CA ILE A 257 32.98 -8.57 -0.28
C ILE A 257 32.63 -9.78 0.56
N SER A 258 33.42 -10.04 1.59
CA SER A 258 33.07 -10.94 2.69
C SER A 258 32.72 -10.12 3.92
N PHE A 259 31.53 -10.34 4.49
CA PHE A 259 31.09 -9.71 5.72
C PHE A 259 30.54 -10.78 6.67
N GLU A 260 31.07 -10.86 7.88
CA GLU A 260 30.72 -11.85 8.91
C GLU A 260 30.73 -13.31 8.39
N GLY A 261 31.65 -13.65 7.48
CA GLY A 261 31.79 -14.98 6.89
C GLY A 261 30.84 -15.29 5.74
N ALA A 262 29.96 -14.36 5.34
CA ALA A 262 29.10 -14.47 4.17
C ALA A 262 29.62 -13.65 2.99
N LEU A 263 29.44 -14.18 1.76
CA LEU A 263 29.73 -13.46 0.52
C LEU A 263 28.57 -12.53 0.17
N HIS A 264 28.92 -11.29 -0.15
CA HIS A 264 27.97 -10.29 -0.65
C HIS A 264 28.43 -9.77 -2.02
N ASP A 265 27.53 -9.68 -2.95
CA ASP A 265 27.71 -9.20 -4.31
C ASP A 265 26.61 -8.21 -4.73
N ARG A 266 26.55 -7.85 -6.00
CA ARG A 266 25.57 -6.90 -6.54
C ARG A 266 24.11 -7.29 -6.28
N ALA A 267 23.79 -8.57 -6.14
CA ALA A 267 22.42 -9.02 -5.85
C ALA A 267 22.04 -8.72 -4.41
N SER A 268 22.93 -9.06 -3.46
CA SER A 268 22.73 -8.74 -2.05
C SER A 268 22.85 -7.25 -1.76
N PHE A 269 23.75 -6.51 -2.43
CA PHE A 269 23.84 -5.06 -2.28
C PHE A 269 22.53 -4.34 -2.62
N ARG A 270 21.81 -4.77 -3.68
CA ARG A 270 20.49 -4.24 -3.99
C ARG A 270 19.48 -4.44 -2.86
N TYR A 271 19.48 -5.60 -2.23
CA TYR A 271 18.61 -5.88 -1.09
C TYR A 271 18.89 -4.92 0.08
N TYR A 272 20.16 -4.80 0.48
CA TYR A 272 20.54 -3.94 1.60
C TYR A 272 20.34 -2.45 1.28
N TRP A 273 20.56 -2.04 0.04
CA TRP A 273 20.23 -0.69 -0.40
C TRP A 273 18.72 -0.38 -0.26
N GLN A 274 17.85 -1.30 -0.66
CA GLN A 274 16.41 -1.17 -0.50
C GLN A 274 15.96 -1.14 0.96
N VAL A 275 16.67 -1.81 1.87
CA VAL A 275 16.43 -1.69 3.32
C VAL A 275 16.69 -0.25 3.78
N LEU A 276 17.81 0.36 3.35
CA LEU A 276 18.15 1.75 3.68
C LEU A 276 17.19 2.76 3.04
N GLU A 277 16.78 2.55 1.79
CA GLU A 277 15.77 3.38 1.13
C GLU A 277 14.43 3.37 1.88
N ARG A 278 13.98 2.20 2.33
CA ARG A 278 12.78 2.09 3.16
C ARG A 278 12.94 2.77 4.50
N ALA A 279 14.07 2.63 5.15
CA ALA A 279 14.36 3.31 6.40
C ALA A 279 14.25 4.84 6.22
N HIS A 280 14.90 5.37 5.20
CA HIS A 280 14.88 6.80 4.88
C HIS A 280 13.45 7.30 4.56
N SER A 281 12.73 6.59 3.66
CA SER A 281 11.39 6.99 3.24
C SER A 281 10.33 6.90 4.35
N THR A 282 10.60 6.13 5.41
CA THR A 282 9.73 6.00 6.60
C THR A 282 10.21 6.84 7.79
N GLY A 283 11.12 7.79 7.57
CA GLY A 283 11.59 8.73 8.59
C GLY A 283 12.49 8.10 9.67
N ARG A 284 13.07 6.93 9.41
CA ARG A 284 14.03 6.29 10.33
C ARG A 284 15.42 6.87 10.14
N SER A 285 16.13 7.05 11.25
CA SER A 285 17.51 7.55 11.21
C SER A 285 18.44 6.56 10.52
N LEU A 286 19.26 7.05 9.61
CA LEU A 286 20.32 6.29 8.97
C LEU A 286 21.66 6.54 9.67
N PRO A 287 22.54 5.52 9.80
CA PRO A 287 23.91 5.71 10.27
C PRO A 287 24.68 6.70 9.40
N ALA A 288 25.59 7.48 10.02
CA ALA A 288 26.37 8.54 9.36
C ALA A 288 27.13 8.06 8.12
N ALA A 289 27.60 6.80 8.11
CA ALA A 289 28.32 6.21 6.99
C ALA A 289 27.53 6.18 5.67
N VAL A 290 26.18 6.06 5.74
CA VAL A 290 25.32 5.92 4.55
C VAL A 290 24.37 7.11 4.36
N CYS A 291 24.15 7.91 5.40
CA CYS A 291 23.28 9.08 5.38
C CYS A 291 23.49 10.02 4.18
N PRO A 292 24.74 10.36 3.77
CA PRO A 292 24.98 11.27 2.65
C PRO A 292 24.42 10.79 1.29
N TRP A 293 24.18 9.48 1.13
CA TRP A 293 23.65 8.95 -0.13
C TRP A 293 22.12 9.09 -0.26
N PHE A 294 21.45 9.39 0.85
CA PHE A 294 19.98 9.50 0.92
C PHE A 294 19.51 10.94 1.15
N THR A 295 20.41 11.86 1.51
CA THR A 295 20.06 13.27 1.65
C THR A 295 20.31 14.01 0.33
N PRO A 296 19.35 14.80 -0.22
CA PRO A 296 19.67 15.76 -1.27
C PRO A 296 20.75 16.71 -0.76
N SER A 297 21.64 17.18 -1.64
CA SER A 297 22.82 18.00 -1.35
C SER A 297 22.51 19.41 -0.78
N VAL A 298 21.61 19.51 0.20
CA VAL A 298 21.34 20.71 0.98
C VAL A 298 21.20 20.31 2.44
N SER A 299 22.30 20.49 3.17
CA SER A 299 22.38 20.73 4.62
C SER A 299 21.22 20.23 5.48
N LEU A 300 21.42 19.07 6.12
CA LEU A 300 20.95 18.73 7.46
C LEU A 300 21.47 17.31 7.84
N CYS A 301 22.78 17.19 8.10
CA CYS A 301 23.26 16.21 9.07
C CYS A 301 23.64 16.98 10.33
N PRO A 302 23.24 16.52 11.52
CA PRO A 302 23.66 17.13 12.79
C PRO A 302 25.15 16.93 13.04
#